data_9409ef066f95f6588ca210bdea6b62cc
#
_entry.id   9409ef066f95f6588ca210bdea6b62cc
#
_cell.length_a   1.000
_cell.length_b   1.000
_cell.length_c   1.000
_cell.angle_alpha   90.00
_cell.angle_beta   90.00
_cell.angle_gamma   90.00
#
_symmetry.space_group_name_H-M   'P 1'
#
loop_
_entity.id
_entity.type
_entity.pdbx_description
1 polymer ?
#
loop_
_entity_poly.entity_id
_entity_poly.type
_entity_poly.pdbx_seq_one_letter_code
_entity_poly.pdbx_strand_id
1 'polypeptide(L)'
;MSAPIAIRMGGYGPPTTGFSKALKFIGDKLQGQFGDRVAIDYVWNIMDHGYKAEDILTLVENGKMTLGYQSSSYMTDRVPELGFVDLPFLFASNAQARASMDGELGAYLVRKTEERIGYRILGWFENGFRHISNRLRPVHVPSDLTGMKIRVLPSEIQRRTFELLGAVAMRMDLTEAIAMIKAGTLDAQENPLANTVTYGVHKFHKFHTLTSHFYISRPVFLHR
;
A
#
# COMPACT_ATOMS: atom_id res chain seq x y z
N MET A 1 -27.23 -14.97 -26.07
CA MET A 1 -25.89 -14.92 -25.45
C MET A 1 -26.05 -14.45 -24.03
N SER A 2 -25.36 -15.02 -23.04
CA SER A 2 -25.37 -14.55 -21.66
C SER A 2 -24.75 -13.16 -21.57
N ALA A 3 -25.20 -12.33 -20.61
CA ALA A 3 -24.54 -11.04 -20.35
C ALA A 3 -23.05 -11.23 -19.99
N PRO A 4 -22.16 -10.31 -20.40
CA PRO A 4 -20.75 -10.40 -20.06
C PRO A 4 -20.54 -10.34 -18.53
N ILE A 5 -19.52 -11.04 -18.07
CA ILE A 5 -19.11 -10.98 -16.66
C ILE A 5 -18.46 -9.61 -16.42
N ALA A 6 -19.07 -8.80 -15.56
CA ALA A 6 -18.52 -7.51 -15.18
C ALA A 6 -17.33 -7.70 -14.21
N ILE A 7 -16.18 -7.13 -14.57
CA ILE A 7 -14.95 -7.17 -13.76
C ILE A 7 -14.54 -5.73 -13.48
N ARG A 8 -14.82 -5.25 -12.26
CA ARG A 8 -14.46 -3.91 -11.80
C ARG A 8 -13.19 -3.97 -10.97
N MET A 9 -12.14 -3.31 -11.44
CA MET A 9 -10.82 -3.29 -10.79
C MET A 9 -10.59 -1.94 -10.12
N GLY A 10 -10.21 -1.95 -8.83
CA GLY A 10 -10.01 -0.75 -8.03
C GLY A 10 -8.59 -0.53 -7.53
N GLY A 11 -8.22 0.74 -7.47
CA GLY A 11 -6.95 1.22 -6.91
C GLY A 11 -7.12 2.55 -6.19
N TYR A 12 -6.02 3.10 -5.69
CA TYR A 12 -5.99 4.40 -5.01
C TYR A 12 -4.83 5.28 -5.50
N GLY A 13 -4.65 5.31 -6.81
CA GLY A 13 -3.66 6.15 -7.48
C GLY A 13 -4.01 6.38 -8.95
N PRO A 14 -3.53 7.48 -9.56
CA PRO A 14 -3.85 7.83 -10.93
C PRO A 14 -3.41 6.75 -11.94
N PRO A 15 -3.97 6.72 -13.16
CA PRO A 15 -3.68 5.69 -14.18
C PRO A 15 -2.20 5.62 -14.61
N THR A 16 -1.43 6.66 -14.28
CA THR A 16 0.01 6.74 -14.60
C THR A 16 0.89 5.91 -13.67
N THR A 17 0.38 5.46 -12.51
CA THR A 17 1.15 4.66 -11.55
C THR A 17 1.46 3.26 -12.07
N GLY A 18 2.54 2.65 -11.57
CA GLY A 18 2.89 1.26 -11.88
C GLY A 18 1.76 0.29 -11.53
N PHE A 19 1.06 0.51 -10.41
CA PHE A 19 -0.06 -0.32 -9.97
C PHE A 19 -1.26 -0.24 -10.92
N SER A 20 -1.64 0.96 -11.35
CA SER A 20 -2.72 1.15 -12.33
C SER A 20 -2.38 0.52 -13.68
N LYS A 21 -1.11 0.65 -14.11
CA LYS A 21 -0.62 -0.03 -15.33
C LYS A 21 -0.66 -1.54 -15.19
N ALA A 22 -0.34 -2.08 -14.01
CA ALA A 22 -0.43 -3.51 -13.74
C ALA A 22 -1.90 -4.01 -13.75
N LEU A 23 -2.83 -3.25 -13.16
CA LEU A 23 -4.27 -3.56 -13.27
C LEU A 23 -4.72 -3.54 -14.73
N LYS A 24 -4.28 -2.53 -15.50
CA LYS A 24 -4.60 -2.46 -16.93
C LYS A 24 -4.07 -3.67 -17.67
N PHE A 25 -2.83 -4.08 -17.41
CA PHE A 25 -2.25 -5.28 -18.01
C PHE A 25 -3.07 -6.55 -17.72
N ILE A 26 -3.54 -6.73 -16.47
CA ILE A 26 -4.42 -7.83 -16.08
C ILE A 26 -5.72 -7.78 -16.89
N GLY A 27 -6.38 -6.62 -16.96
CA GLY A 27 -7.61 -6.45 -17.71
C GLY A 27 -7.45 -6.67 -19.21
N ASP A 28 -6.37 -6.17 -19.81
CA ASP A 28 -6.05 -6.38 -21.23
C ASP A 28 -5.87 -7.89 -21.54
N LYS A 29 -5.22 -8.64 -20.62
CA LYS A 29 -5.08 -10.11 -20.76
C LYS A 29 -6.42 -10.82 -20.66
N LEU A 30 -7.26 -10.43 -19.70
CA LEU A 30 -8.61 -11.00 -19.57
C LEU A 30 -9.46 -10.69 -20.81
N GLN A 31 -9.45 -9.44 -21.29
CA GLN A 31 -10.18 -9.05 -22.48
C GLN A 31 -9.68 -9.80 -23.72
N GLY A 32 -8.37 -9.97 -23.87
CA GLY A 32 -7.77 -10.70 -24.98
C GLY A 32 -8.10 -12.19 -24.98
N GLN A 33 -8.23 -12.81 -23.79
CA GLN A 33 -8.54 -14.24 -23.66
C GLN A 33 -10.04 -14.55 -23.76
N PHE A 34 -10.89 -13.66 -23.23
CA PHE A 34 -12.33 -13.93 -23.06
C PHE A 34 -13.21 -13.12 -23.99
N GLY A 35 -12.67 -12.08 -24.67
CA GLY A 35 -13.42 -11.24 -25.62
C GLY A 35 -14.67 -10.64 -24.97
N ASP A 36 -15.78 -10.70 -25.67
CA ASP A 36 -17.07 -10.15 -25.26
C ASP A 36 -17.74 -10.87 -24.07
N ARG A 37 -17.11 -11.94 -23.56
CA ARG A 37 -17.59 -12.62 -22.35
C ARG A 37 -17.27 -11.88 -21.05
N VAL A 38 -16.38 -10.88 -21.10
CA VAL A 38 -16.02 -10.04 -19.97
C VAL A 38 -16.19 -8.56 -20.30
N ALA A 39 -16.57 -7.76 -19.32
CA ALA A 39 -16.63 -6.31 -19.39
C ALA A 39 -15.73 -5.74 -18.28
N ILE A 40 -14.60 -5.14 -18.68
CA ILE A 40 -13.59 -4.62 -17.74
C ILE A 40 -13.88 -3.16 -17.46
N ASP A 41 -13.98 -2.79 -16.18
CA ASP A 41 -14.13 -1.42 -15.67
C ASP A 41 -13.01 -1.10 -14.67
N TYR A 42 -12.46 0.12 -14.74
CA TYR A 42 -11.36 0.56 -13.89
C TYR A 42 -11.77 1.77 -13.06
N VAL A 43 -11.65 1.64 -11.75
CA VAL A 43 -11.69 2.75 -10.80
C VAL A 43 -10.26 3.00 -10.32
N TRP A 44 -9.51 3.78 -11.10
CA TRP A 44 -8.07 3.98 -10.86
C TRP A 44 -7.77 4.52 -9.47
N ASN A 45 -8.58 5.47 -9.01
CA ASN A 45 -8.38 6.13 -7.74
C ASN A 45 -9.72 6.28 -7.01
N ILE A 46 -9.99 5.39 -6.06
CA ILE A 46 -11.24 5.44 -5.27
C ILE A 46 -11.36 6.74 -4.45
N MET A 47 -10.23 7.40 -4.13
CA MET A 47 -10.26 8.67 -3.40
C MET A 47 -10.92 9.80 -4.19
N ASP A 48 -10.90 9.75 -5.52
CA ASP A 48 -11.60 10.73 -6.39
C ASP A 48 -13.14 10.57 -6.31
N HIS A 49 -13.60 9.47 -5.75
CA HIS A 49 -15.03 9.17 -5.51
C HIS A 49 -15.43 9.32 -4.03
N GLY A 50 -14.60 9.99 -3.22
CA GLY A 50 -14.87 10.29 -1.81
C GLY A 50 -14.60 9.15 -0.83
N TYR A 51 -14.00 8.05 -1.29
CA TYR A 51 -13.56 6.96 -0.43
C TYR A 51 -12.18 7.25 0.17
N LYS A 52 -11.88 6.64 1.32
CA LYS A 52 -10.52 6.55 1.84
C LYS A 52 -9.74 5.47 1.10
N ALA A 53 -8.39 5.53 1.15
CA ALA A 53 -7.56 4.49 0.54
C ALA A 53 -7.81 3.09 1.14
N GLU A 54 -8.12 3.02 2.44
CA GLU A 54 -8.45 1.76 3.13
C GLU A 54 -9.77 1.12 2.67
N ASP A 55 -10.72 1.91 2.16
CA ASP A 55 -12.05 1.44 1.78
C ASP A 55 -12.02 0.42 0.63
N ILE A 56 -10.88 0.31 -0.10
CA ILE A 56 -10.73 -0.72 -1.15
C ILE A 56 -10.98 -2.14 -0.61
N LEU A 57 -10.65 -2.38 0.66
CA LEU A 57 -10.88 -3.66 1.33
C LEU A 57 -12.38 -3.98 1.38
N THR A 58 -13.15 -3.07 1.95
CA THR A 58 -14.61 -3.24 2.08
C THR A 58 -15.34 -3.16 0.73
N LEU A 59 -14.82 -2.39 -0.24
CA LEU A 59 -15.38 -2.33 -1.58
C LEU A 59 -15.25 -3.67 -2.32
N VAL A 60 -14.17 -4.41 -2.08
CA VAL A 60 -14.02 -5.77 -2.60
C VAL A 60 -14.91 -6.74 -1.82
N GLU A 61 -14.93 -6.67 -0.47
CA GLU A 61 -15.73 -7.57 0.38
C GLU A 61 -17.23 -7.49 0.11
N ASN A 62 -17.75 -6.32 -0.19
CA ASN A 62 -19.17 -6.14 -0.48
C ASN A 62 -19.53 -6.24 -1.98
N GLY A 63 -18.58 -6.68 -2.82
CA GLY A 63 -18.79 -6.91 -4.26
C GLY A 63 -18.90 -5.64 -5.11
N LYS A 64 -18.66 -4.45 -4.56
CA LYS A 64 -18.63 -3.20 -5.35
C LYS A 64 -17.39 -3.14 -6.27
N MET A 65 -16.33 -3.84 -5.90
CA MET A 65 -15.14 -4.10 -6.72
C MET A 65 -14.94 -5.61 -6.82
N THR A 66 -14.58 -6.10 -8.01
CA THR A 66 -14.23 -7.50 -8.22
C THR A 66 -12.82 -7.77 -7.70
N LEU A 67 -11.92 -6.83 -7.94
CA LEU A 67 -10.49 -6.95 -7.63
C LEU A 67 -9.94 -5.61 -7.16
N GLY A 68 -9.05 -5.68 -6.17
CA GLY A 68 -8.31 -4.52 -5.66
C GLY A 68 -6.90 -4.90 -5.22
N TYR A 69 -6.14 -3.91 -4.82
CA TYR A 69 -4.86 -4.08 -4.14
C TYR A 69 -4.76 -3.11 -2.96
N GLN A 70 -4.06 -3.50 -1.90
CA GLN A 70 -3.79 -2.62 -0.76
C GLN A 70 -2.43 -2.98 -0.16
N SER A 71 -1.80 -2.05 0.57
CA SER A 71 -0.61 -2.37 1.35
C SER A 71 -0.93 -3.44 2.41
N SER A 72 -0.09 -4.46 2.53
CA SER A 72 -0.26 -5.56 3.51
C SER A 72 -0.46 -5.05 4.93
N SER A 73 0.17 -3.94 5.28
CA SER A 73 0.06 -3.29 6.59
C SER A 73 -1.35 -2.86 6.98
N TYR A 74 -2.25 -2.61 6.02
CA TYR A 74 -3.67 -2.31 6.29
C TYR A 74 -4.49 -3.53 6.74
N MET A 75 -3.94 -4.72 6.58
CA MET A 75 -4.61 -5.97 6.95
C MET A 75 -4.06 -6.57 8.25
N THR A 76 -3.03 -5.99 8.87
CA THR A 76 -2.33 -6.58 10.03
C THR A 76 -3.20 -6.74 11.26
N ASP A 77 -4.20 -5.89 11.46
CA ASP A 77 -5.16 -6.04 12.57
C ASP A 77 -6.07 -7.27 12.37
N ARG A 78 -6.29 -7.72 11.13
CA ARG A 78 -7.09 -8.91 10.78
C ARG A 78 -6.22 -10.14 10.57
N VAL A 79 -4.99 -9.95 10.06
CA VAL A 79 -4.00 -10.99 9.73
C VAL A 79 -2.66 -10.59 10.34
N PRO A 80 -2.42 -10.83 11.63
CA PRO A 80 -1.19 -10.39 12.33
C PRO A 80 0.10 -10.90 11.68
N GLU A 81 0.05 -12.05 11.00
CA GLU A 81 1.19 -12.64 10.30
C GLU A 81 1.74 -11.71 9.18
N LEU A 82 0.89 -10.86 8.60
CA LEU A 82 1.34 -9.84 7.64
C LEU A 82 2.27 -8.79 8.27
N GLY A 83 2.24 -8.65 9.61
CA GLY A 83 3.17 -7.80 10.34
C GLY A 83 4.63 -8.26 10.24
N PHE A 84 4.87 -9.54 9.91
CA PHE A 84 6.25 -10.02 9.74
C PHE A 84 7.01 -9.22 8.66
N VAL A 85 6.36 -8.88 7.55
CA VAL A 85 6.99 -8.09 6.48
C VAL A 85 7.03 -6.58 6.77
N ASP A 86 6.44 -6.14 7.89
CA ASP A 86 6.57 -4.78 8.41
C ASP A 86 7.77 -4.63 9.37
N LEU A 87 8.55 -5.70 9.62
CA LEU A 87 9.77 -5.61 10.44
C LEU A 87 10.81 -4.71 9.76
N PRO A 88 11.48 -3.82 10.51
CA PRO A 88 12.49 -2.94 9.94
C PRO A 88 13.71 -3.73 9.47
N PHE A 89 14.28 -3.32 8.34
CA PHE A 89 15.50 -3.87 7.74
C PHE A 89 15.45 -5.38 7.45
N LEU A 90 14.24 -5.94 7.27
CA LEU A 90 14.06 -7.38 6.99
C LEU A 90 14.72 -7.81 5.68
N PHE A 91 14.71 -6.95 4.66
CA PHE A 91 15.27 -7.24 3.35
C PHE A 91 16.44 -6.30 3.04
N ALA A 92 17.51 -6.85 2.46
CA ALA A 92 18.69 -6.08 2.07
C ALA A 92 18.59 -5.50 0.65
N SER A 93 17.68 -6.03 -0.19
CA SER A 93 17.49 -5.57 -1.58
C SER A 93 16.10 -5.89 -2.13
N ASN A 94 15.71 -5.17 -3.19
CA ASN A 94 14.48 -5.47 -3.92
C ASN A 94 14.47 -6.90 -4.48
N ALA A 95 15.61 -7.41 -4.93
CA ALA A 95 15.72 -8.77 -5.46
C ALA A 95 15.44 -9.81 -4.37
N GLN A 96 16.01 -9.64 -3.18
CA GLN A 96 15.75 -10.52 -2.04
C GLN A 96 14.27 -10.44 -1.61
N ALA A 97 13.71 -9.24 -1.49
CA ALA A 97 12.32 -9.05 -1.12
C ALA A 97 11.37 -9.72 -2.13
N ARG A 98 11.59 -9.53 -3.43
CA ARG A 98 10.81 -10.20 -4.47
C ARG A 98 10.92 -11.72 -4.39
N ALA A 99 12.12 -12.27 -4.30
CA ALA A 99 12.31 -13.72 -4.18
C ALA A 99 11.61 -14.29 -2.95
N SER A 100 11.61 -13.57 -1.82
CA SER A 100 10.90 -14.00 -0.61
C SER A 100 9.39 -13.93 -0.76
N MET A 101 8.85 -12.85 -1.39
CA MET A 101 7.41 -12.68 -1.57
C MET A 101 6.83 -13.57 -2.68
N ASP A 102 7.63 -13.93 -3.67
CA ASP A 102 7.26 -14.91 -4.72
C ASP A 102 7.53 -16.37 -4.27
N GLY A 103 8.24 -16.55 -3.15
CA GLY A 103 8.61 -17.84 -2.58
C GLY A 103 7.76 -18.28 -1.40
N GLU A 104 8.38 -19.05 -0.48
CA GLU A 104 7.72 -19.67 0.68
C GLU A 104 7.07 -18.66 1.63
N LEU A 105 7.74 -17.52 1.88
CA LEU A 105 7.18 -16.47 2.74
C LEU A 105 5.88 -15.93 2.17
N GLY A 106 5.87 -15.55 0.90
CA GLY A 106 4.67 -15.04 0.25
C GLY A 106 3.55 -16.08 0.21
N ALA A 107 3.88 -17.35 -0.08
CA ALA A 107 2.92 -18.47 -0.04
C ALA A 107 2.33 -18.68 1.37
N TYR A 108 3.16 -18.58 2.41
CA TYR A 108 2.70 -18.65 3.81
C TYR A 108 1.72 -17.52 4.12
N LEU A 109 2.07 -16.27 3.76
CA LEU A 109 1.23 -15.09 4.00
C LEU A 109 -0.09 -15.15 3.22
N VAL A 110 -0.07 -15.67 1.99
CA VAL A 110 -1.30 -15.95 1.22
C VAL A 110 -2.21 -16.88 2.00
N ARG A 111 -1.71 -18.03 2.44
CA ARG A 111 -2.53 -19.00 3.22
C ARG A 111 -3.12 -18.35 4.46
N LYS A 112 -2.29 -17.62 5.26
CA LYS A 112 -2.76 -16.95 6.48
C LYS A 112 -3.80 -15.88 6.20
N THR A 113 -3.66 -15.14 5.11
CA THR A 113 -4.64 -14.15 4.69
C THR A 113 -5.95 -14.82 4.28
N GLU A 114 -5.89 -15.86 3.45
CA GLU A 114 -7.06 -16.58 2.95
C GLU A 114 -7.79 -17.41 4.02
N GLU A 115 -7.07 -17.82 5.08
CA GLU A 115 -7.65 -18.50 6.25
C GLU A 115 -8.50 -17.56 7.12
N ARG A 116 -8.11 -16.28 7.22
CA ARG A 116 -8.71 -15.31 8.15
C ARG A 116 -9.73 -14.38 7.54
N ILE A 117 -9.58 -14.07 6.27
CA ILE A 117 -10.46 -13.16 5.53
C ILE A 117 -10.88 -13.78 4.21
N GLY A 118 -12.09 -13.43 3.77
CA GLY A 118 -12.75 -14.00 2.59
C GLY A 118 -12.14 -13.56 1.25
N TYR A 119 -10.83 -13.23 1.23
CA TYR A 119 -10.13 -12.90 0.00
C TYR A 119 -9.51 -14.12 -0.67
N ARG A 120 -9.33 -14.01 -1.98
CA ARG A 120 -8.40 -14.80 -2.77
C ARG A 120 -7.24 -13.90 -3.17
N ILE A 121 -6.03 -14.25 -2.77
CA ILE A 121 -4.82 -13.50 -3.13
C ILE A 121 -4.29 -14.02 -4.45
N LEU A 122 -4.13 -13.13 -5.43
CA LEU A 122 -3.64 -13.47 -6.76
C LEU A 122 -2.13 -13.33 -6.91
N GLY A 123 -1.50 -12.53 -6.05
CA GLY A 123 -0.07 -12.23 -6.06
C GLY A 123 0.23 -10.94 -5.33
N TRP A 124 1.48 -10.49 -5.43
CA TRP A 124 2.00 -9.34 -4.73
C TRP A 124 2.52 -8.30 -5.71
N PHE A 125 2.01 -7.06 -5.63
CA PHE A 125 2.65 -5.93 -6.28
C PHE A 125 3.78 -5.42 -5.41
N GLU A 126 4.92 -5.09 -6.02
CA GLU A 126 6.03 -4.46 -5.35
C GLU A 126 5.71 -2.97 -5.10
N ASN A 127 5.70 -2.54 -3.84
CA ASN A 127 5.67 -1.13 -3.48
C ASN A 127 7.10 -0.59 -3.27
N GLY A 128 8.01 -1.45 -2.79
CA GLY A 128 9.42 -1.17 -2.63
C GLY A 128 9.81 -0.61 -1.26
N PHE A 129 11.08 -0.20 -1.17
CA PHE A 129 11.64 0.37 0.04
C PHE A 129 11.06 1.73 0.37
N ARG A 130 10.87 1.96 1.67
CA ARG A 130 10.31 3.17 2.23
C ARG A 130 11.39 4.06 2.82
N HIS A 131 11.17 5.35 2.69
CA HIS A 131 12.10 6.42 3.06
C HIS A 131 11.35 7.48 3.84
N ILE A 132 12.07 8.26 4.67
CA ILE A 132 11.48 9.32 5.47
C ILE A 132 11.43 10.61 4.66
N SER A 133 10.30 11.32 4.71
CA SER A 133 10.21 12.71 4.28
C SER A 133 9.55 13.58 5.34
N ASN A 134 10.03 14.82 5.51
CA ASN A 134 9.52 15.73 6.52
C ASN A 134 9.66 17.21 6.13
N ARG A 135 8.95 18.08 6.84
CA ARG A 135 8.96 19.53 6.63
C ARG A 135 9.91 20.30 7.55
N LEU A 136 10.45 19.66 8.61
CA LEU A 136 11.10 20.36 9.72
C LEU A 136 12.61 20.49 9.56
N ARG A 137 13.34 19.38 9.35
CA ARG A 137 14.81 19.33 9.39
C ARG A 137 15.38 18.12 8.66
N PRO A 138 16.67 18.13 8.26
CA PRO A 138 17.35 16.92 7.82
C PRO A 138 17.34 15.85 8.92
N VAL A 139 17.30 14.56 8.52
CA VAL A 139 17.40 13.41 9.42
C VAL A 139 18.66 12.64 9.04
N HIS A 140 19.69 12.70 9.88
CA HIS A 140 20.98 12.02 9.70
C HIS A 140 21.16 10.88 10.69
N VAL A 141 20.61 11.03 11.89
CA VAL A 141 20.66 10.04 12.97
C VAL A 141 19.26 9.86 13.58
N PRO A 142 19.02 8.73 14.27
CA PRO A 142 17.69 8.47 14.87
C PRO A 142 17.17 9.58 15.79
N SER A 143 18.05 10.22 16.56
CA SER A 143 17.68 11.32 17.48
C SER A 143 17.07 12.55 16.77
N ASP A 144 17.33 12.72 15.46
CA ASP A 144 16.72 13.80 14.67
C ASP A 144 15.19 13.62 14.52
N LEU A 145 14.68 12.42 14.76
CA LEU A 145 13.26 12.10 14.74
C LEU A 145 12.53 12.46 16.04
N THR A 146 13.27 12.82 17.11
CA THR A 146 12.68 13.07 18.44
C THR A 146 11.59 14.12 18.37
N GLY A 147 10.39 13.74 18.84
CA GLY A 147 9.20 14.59 18.89
C GLY A 147 8.53 14.87 17.54
N MET A 148 9.08 14.38 16.42
CA MET A 148 8.51 14.59 15.09
C MET A 148 7.22 13.75 14.93
N LYS A 149 6.11 14.41 14.58
CA LYS A 149 4.85 13.73 14.27
C LYS A 149 4.96 13.05 12.90
N ILE A 150 5.12 11.75 12.90
CA ILE A 150 5.29 10.96 11.67
C ILE A 150 4.12 10.04 11.42
N ARG A 151 3.56 10.09 10.22
CA ARG A 151 2.58 9.12 9.77
C ARG A 151 3.26 7.81 9.39
N VAL A 152 2.74 6.72 9.91
CA VAL A 152 3.02 5.36 9.47
C VAL A 152 1.75 4.70 8.93
N LEU A 153 1.91 3.59 8.19
CA LEU A 153 0.76 2.77 7.78
C LEU A 153 0.01 2.24 9.01
N PRO A 154 -1.23 1.75 8.87
CA PRO A 154 -1.98 1.10 9.95
C PRO A 154 -1.32 -0.22 10.40
N SER A 155 -0.11 -0.14 10.94
CA SER A 155 0.71 -1.25 11.44
C SER A 155 1.28 -0.92 12.80
N GLU A 156 1.08 -1.81 13.76
CA GLU A 156 1.62 -1.68 15.11
C GLU A 156 3.14 -1.78 15.12
N ILE A 157 3.71 -2.63 14.27
CA ILE A 157 5.17 -2.80 14.16
C ILE A 157 5.80 -1.50 13.66
N GLN A 158 5.22 -0.88 12.63
CA GLN A 158 5.74 0.38 12.10
C GLN A 158 5.61 1.52 13.14
N ARG A 159 4.46 1.59 13.84
CA ARG A 159 4.26 2.56 14.92
C ARG A 159 5.33 2.41 15.99
N ARG A 160 5.49 1.19 16.51
CA ARG A 160 6.45 0.91 17.56
C ARG A 160 7.89 1.19 17.15
N THR A 161 8.25 0.89 15.90
CA THR A 161 9.59 1.20 15.35
C THR A 161 9.90 2.68 15.47
N PHE A 162 9.00 3.55 15.01
CA PHE A 162 9.25 4.99 15.05
C PHE A 162 9.17 5.58 16.45
N GLU A 163 8.35 5.03 17.34
CA GLU A 163 8.36 5.41 18.77
C GLU A 163 9.68 5.09 19.46
N LEU A 164 10.27 3.92 19.17
CA LEU A 164 11.59 3.56 19.69
C LEU A 164 12.71 4.47 19.17
N LEU A 165 12.50 5.11 18.00
CA LEU A 165 13.39 6.12 17.44
C LEU A 165 13.10 7.55 17.98
N GLY A 166 12.16 7.70 18.93
CA GLY A 166 11.81 8.96 19.59
C GLY A 166 10.77 9.81 18.86
N ALA A 167 10.21 9.35 17.75
CA ALA A 167 9.16 10.06 17.04
C ALA A 167 7.78 9.88 17.69
N VAL A 168 6.85 10.78 17.37
CA VAL A 168 5.42 10.63 17.69
C VAL A 168 4.76 9.94 16.48
N ALA A 169 4.72 8.62 16.49
CA ALA A 169 4.22 7.84 15.39
C ALA A 169 2.69 7.74 15.40
N MET A 170 2.08 8.03 14.25
CA MET A 170 0.63 8.07 14.07
C MET A 170 0.21 7.05 12.99
N ARG A 171 -0.51 6.01 13.41
CA ARG A 171 -1.16 5.06 12.48
C ARG A 171 -2.35 5.77 11.84
N MET A 172 -2.35 5.94 10.53
CA MET A 172 -3.50 6.53 9.85
C MET A 172 -3.57 6.16 8.37
N ASP A 173 -4.78 6.28 7.82
CA ASP A 173 -5.03 6.13 6.40
C ASP A 173 -4.25 7.17 5.56
N LEU A 174 -3.96 6.82 4.31
CA LEU A 174 -3.26 7.68 3.38
C LEU A 174 -4.01 8.98 3.10
N THR A 175 -5.33 8.92 2.96
CA THR A 175 -6.19 10.08 2.64
C THR A 175 -6.10 11.13 3.73
N GLU A 176 -6.20 10.70 4.99
CA GLU A 176 -6.07 11.54 6.16
C GLU A 176 -4.65 12.15 6.26
N ALA A 177 -3.62 11.31 6.07
CA ALA A 177 -2.24 11.76 6.10
C ALA A 177 -1.95 12.86 5.06
N ILE A 178 -2.44 12.70 3.82
CA ILE A 178 -2.30 13.70 2.76
C ILE A 178 -2.98 15.02 3.16
N ALA A 179 -4.16 14.97 3.74
CA ALA A 179 -4.87 16.16 4.22
C ALA A 179 -4.09 16.88 5.31
N MET A 180 -3.57 16.16 6.31
CA MET A 180 -2.79 16.72 7.41
C MET A 180 -1.43 17.29 6.95
N ILE A 181 -0.76 16.64 5.98
CA ILE A 181 0.48 17.15 5.38
C ILE A 181 0.22 18.48 4.67
N LYS A 182 -0.84 18.56 3.87
CA LYS A 182 -1.23 19.80 3.17
C LYS A 182 -1.59 20.93 4.16
N ALA A 183 -2.23 20.59 5.27
CA ALA A 183 -2.58 21.53 6.33
C ALA A 183 -1.38 21.92 7.23
N GLY A 184 -0.21 21.25 7.09
CA GLY A 184 0.96 21.49 7.92
C GLY A 184 0.82 21.02 9.38
N THR A 185 -0.14 20.12 9.68
CA THR A 185 -0.39 19.56 11.02
C THR A 185 0.34 18.24 11.27
N LEU A 186 0.86 17.63 10.22
CA LEU A 186 1.71 16.44 10.26
C LEU A 186 3.11 16.79 9.76
N ASP A 187 4.14 16.41 10.52
CA ASP A 187 5.51 16.84 10.25
C ASP A 187 6.22 15.96 9.23
N ALA A 188 5.93 14.66 9.24
CA ALA A 188 6.65 13.67 8.48
C ALA A 188 5.75 12.52 8.00
N GLN A 189 6.22 11.82 6.99
CA GLN A 189 5.73 10.51 6.59
C GLN A 189 6.90 9.62 6.17
N GLU A 190 6.64 8.34 6.06
CA GLU A 190 7.51 7.38 5.42
C GLU A 190 6.78 6.74 4.23
N ASN A 191 7.45 6.62 3.08
CA ASN A 191 6.87 6.10 1.84
C ASN A 191 7.97 5.81 0.81
N PRO A 192 7.76 4.95 -0.19
CA PRO A 192 8.60 4.94 -1.38
C PRO A 192 8.60 6.29 -2.08
N LEU A 193 9.71 6.66 -2.71
CA LEU A 193 9.86 7.95 -3.39
C LEU A 193 8.79 8.15 -4.48
N ALA A 194 8.47 7.10 -5.24
CA ALA A 194 7.42 7.15 -6.25
C ALA A 194 6.07 7.57 -5.66
N ASN A 195 5.70 7.07 -4.49
CA ASN A 195 4.47 7.44 -3.79
C ASN A 195 4.52 8.88 -3.27
N THR A 196 5.67 9.30 -2.74
CA THR A 196 5.90 10.68 -2.26
C THR A 196 5.66 11.68 -3.40
N VAL A 197 6.08 11.35 -4.62
CA VAL A 197 5.82 12.16 -5.82
C VAL A 197 4.37 12.04 -6.26
N THR A 198 3.82 10.83 -6.38
CA THR A 198 2.45 10.56 -6.84
C THR A 198 1.42 11.30 -6.02
N TYR A 199 1.56 11.33 -4.69
CA TYR A 199 0.63 12.00 -3.79
C TYR A 199 0.95 13.48 -3.56
N GLY A 200 1.96 14.02 -4.23
CA GLY A 200 2.34 15.43 -4.16
C GLY A 200 2.99 15.85 -2.84
N VAL A 201 3.38 14.91 -1.97
CA VAL A 201 3.98 15.19 -0.66
C VAL A 201 5.30 15.95 -0.78
N HIS A 202 6.08 15.69 -1.83
CA HIS A 202 7.33 16.39 -2.13
C HIS A 202 7.17 17.91 -2.26
N LYS A 203 5.94 18.42 -2.46
CA LYS A 203 5.64 19.86 -2.51
C LYS A 203 5.59 20.51 -1.13
N PHE A 204 5.39 19.69 -0.08
CA PHE A 204 5.23 20.13 1.32
C PHE A 204 6.40 19.72 2.21
N HIS A 205 7.05 18.60 1.90
CA HIS A 205 8.21 18.09 2.63
C HIS A 205 9.49 18.48 1.89
N LYS A 206 10.34 19.27 2.56
CA LYS A 206 11.61 19.77 2.01
C LYS A 206 12.77 18.80 2.20
N PHE A 207 12.68 17.92 3.19
CA PHE A 207 13.76 17.02 3.57
C PHE A 207 13.37 15.57 3.29
N HIS A 208 14.26 14.85 2.62
CA HIS A 208 14.10 13.45 2.26
C HIS A 208 15.34 12.67 2.67
N THR A 209 15.17 11.60 3.42
CA THR A 209 16.26 10.73 3.88
C THR A 209 16.02 9.31 3.38
N LEU A 210 16.98 8.77 2.61
CA LEU A 210 16.90 7.43 2.00
C LEU A 210 17.27 6.37 3.03
N THR A 211 16.34 6.04 3.91
CA THR A 211 16.55 5.14 5.04
C THR A 211 16.37 3.67 4.72
N SER A 212 15.59 3.32 3.70
CA SER A 212 15.27 1.94 3.30
C SER A 212 14.86 1.04 4.48
N HIS A 213 14.15 1.61 5.46
CA HIS A 213 13.88 0.98 6.76
C HIS A 213 12.77 -0.08 6.71
N PHE A 214 11.83 0.00 5.75
CA PHE A 214 10.81 -1.00 5.49
C PHE A 214 10.74 -1.32 4.01
N TYR A 215 10.33 -2.54 3.69
CA TYR A 215 9.91 -2.93 2.35
C TYR A 215 8.47 -3.41 2.40
N ILE A 216 7.62 -2.83 1.57
CA ILE A 216 6.19 -3.15 1.58
C ILE A 216 5.77 -3.75 0.24
N SER A 217 4.99 -4.83 0.33
CA SER A 217 4.27 -5.42 -0.79
C SER A 217 2.78 -5.11 -0.69
N ARG A 218 2.09 -5.24 -1.81
CA ARG A 218 0.65 -5.03 -1.91
C ARG A 218 -0.01 -6.29 -2.44
N PRO A 219 -0.71 -7.08 -1.62
CA PRO A 219 -1.51 -8.17 -2.15
C PRO A 219 -2.55 -7.63 -3.14
N VAL A 220 -2.68 -8.33 -4.25
CA VAL A 220 -3.76 -8.19 -5.22
C VAL A 220 -4.80 -9.24 -4.87
N PHE A 221 -6.02 -8.82 -4.61
CA PHE A 221 -7.05 -9.68 -4.05
C PHE A 221 -8.41 -9.48 -4.71
N LEU A 222 -9.19 -10.54 -4.71
CA LEU A 222 -10.61 -10.55 -5.02
C LEU A 222 -11.39 -11.17 -3.84
N HIS A 223 -12.69 -10.89 -3.77
CA HIS A 223 -13.57 -11.58 -2.84
C HIS A 223 -13.85 -13.01 -3.34
N ARG A 224 -13.96 -13.99 -2.43
CA ARG A 224 -14.35 -15.39 -2.75
C ARG A 224 -15.82 -15.52 -3.05
#